data_d19c1a8b70932b77481fe769bf134767
#
_entry.id   d19c1a8b70932b77481fe769bf134767
#
_cell.length_a   1.000
_cell.length_b   1.000
_cell.length_c   1.000
_cell.angle_alpha   90.00
_cell.angle_beta   90.00
_cell.angle_gamma   90.00
#
_symmetry.space_group_name_H-M   'P 1'
#
loop_
_entity.id
_entity.type
_entity.pdbx_description
1 polymer ?
#
loop_
_entity_poly.entity_id
_entity_poly.type
_entity_poly.pdbx_seq_one_letter_code
_entity_poly.pdbx_strand_id
1 'polypeptide(L)'
;MKYEGLDGVFGRHDVSPMWIADLDFAVCPDIVDALRHRLDHPILGYYACPDSYWNAVIGWLLERHGFEARREEMTFVPGVVKGIAYCVNYFTRPGDKVLIQPPVYHPFRLVTEGNHRQIVENPLRMVDGHYTMDLEDLERKIETERPKLMILCNPHNPIGIQWDAATLAEVARICRANDVIVVSDEIHGDLMLDGRRHIPFIEVSDDARAVGIMLGAPSKTFNIPGLVSSWMIIKDPELRSEFYHWLEVNEFSAPMMTATLGAEMAYTHGRQWLDEMLDYIKGNIDFAERYVAENIPGVSIVRPEASFLLWVDFRGLGLCQKEIMDMLLDKAHIALNDGTMFGRQGEGFARLNVGCPRSVLTEALGHIRDAVASLDCDCVKAAAQHK
;
A
#
# COMPACT_ATOMS: atom_id res chain seq x y z
N MET A 1 -12.15 8.38 -9.95
CA MET A 1 -11.61 7.00 -10.13
C MET A 1 -12.45 5.98 -9.38
N LYS A 2 -12.61 6.11 -8.04
CA LYS A 2 -13.31 5.12 -7.18
C LYS A 2 -14.73 4.84 -7.63
N TYR A 3 -15.52 5.88 -7.89
CA TYR A 3 -16.92 5.82 -8.35
C TYR A 3 -17.04 5.85 -9.89
N GLU A 4 -16.38 6.79 -10.54
CA GLU A 4 -16.48 7.00 -11.99
C GLU A 4 -15.79 5.93 -12.84
N GLY A 5 -14.87 5.17 -12.25
CA GLY A 5 -14.13 4.10 -12.93
C GLY A 5 -14.78 2.72 -12.87
N LEU A 6 -15.95 2.59 -12.23
CA LEU A 6 -16.61 1.30 -12.02
C LEU A 6 -16.94 0.58 -13.34
N ASP A 7 -17.53 1.28 -14.30
CA ASP A 7 -17.87 0.68 -15.60
C ASP A 7 -16.62 0.16 -16.34
N GLY A 8 -15.51 0.91 -16.27
CA GLY A 8 -14.27 0.52 -16.95
C GLY A 8 -13.54 -0.66 -16.30
N VAL A 9 -13.72 -0.87 -14.99
CA VAL A 9 -13.01 -1.91 -14.24
C VAL A 9 -13.88 -3.14 -14.01
N PHE A 10 -15.16 -2.93 -13.65
CA PHE A 10 -16.09 -4.00 -13.26
C PHE A 10 -17.21 -4.24 -14.28
N GLY A 11 -17.30 -3.41 -15.34
CA GLY A 11 -18.38 -3.48 -16.33
C GLY A 11 -19.76 -3.09 -15.79
N ARG A 12 -19.80 -2.44 -14.60
CA ARG A 12 -21.04 -2.10 -13.88
C ARG A 12 -20.84 -0.77 -13.12
N HIS A 13 -21.93 -0.04 -12.92
CA HIS A 13 -21.97 1.19 -12.13
C HIS A 13 -22.92 1.11 -10.91
N ASP A 14 -23.70 0.01 -10.81
CA ASP A 14 -24.70 -0.23 -9.76
C ASP A 14 -24.14 -0.99 -8.55
N VAL A 15 -22.84 -0.91 -8.32
CA VAL A 15 -22.13 -1.57 -7.23
C VAL A 15 -21.50 -0.56 -6.26
N SER A 16 -21.44 -0.90 -4.98
CA SER A 16 -20.76 -0.08 -3.97
C SER A 16 -19.24 -0.24 -4.08
N PRO A 17 -18.48 0.84 -4.32
CA PRO A 17 -17.05 0.75 -4.55
C PRO A 17 -16.27 0.69 -3.22
N MET A 18 -15.71 -0.45 -2.89
CA MET A 18 -14.82 -0.65 -1.73
C MET A 18 -13.47 -1.24 -2.16
N TRP A 19 -13.00 -0.88 -3.35
CA TRP A 19 -11.83 -1.48 -3.99
C TRP A 19 -10.56 -0.63 -3.95
N ILE A 20 -10.66 0.66 -4.34
CA ILE A 20 -9.48 1.53 -4.42
C ILE A 20 -9.08 2.05 -3.03
N ALA A 21 -7.78 2.22 -2.81
CA ALA A 21 -7.23 2.64 -1.53
C ALA A 21 -7.27 4.18 -1.35
N ASP A 22 -8.46 4.76 -1.42
CA ASP A 22 -8.78 6.15 -1.07
C ASP A 22 -9.80 6.16 0.07
N LEU A 23 -9.78 7.18 0.91
CA LEU A 23 -10.76 7.35 1.97
C LEU A 23 -11.99 8.13 1.45
N ASP A 24 -13.17 7.83 1.98
CA ASP A 24 -14.40 8.59 1.74
C ASP A 24 -14.61 9.70 2.81
N PHE A 25 -13.51 10.29 3.25
CA PHE A 25 -13.49 11.38 4.22
C PHE A 25 -12.93 12.65 3.58
N ALA A 26 -13.47 13.81 3.98
CA ALA A 26 -12.86 15.08 3.62
C ALA A 26 -11.43 15.15 4.18
N VAL A 27 -10.52 15.71 3.42
CA VAL A 27 -9.14 15.94 3.86
C VAL A 27 -9.07 17.01 4.95
N CYS A 28 -7.92 17.11 5.64
CA CYS A 28 -7.65 18.20 6.57
C CYS A 28 -7.95 19.56 5.91
N PRO A 29 -8.76 20.44 6.55
CA PRO A 29 -9.18 21.71 5.97
C PRO A 29 -8.02 22.62 5.55
N ASP A 30 -6.93 22.64 6.33
CA ASP A 30 -5.75 23.46 6.06
C ASP A 30 -5.14 23.20 4.68
N ILE A 31 -5.21 21.95 4.20
CA ILE A 31 -4.74 21.58 2.86
C ILE A 31 -5.55 22.31 1.78
N VAL A 32 -6.88 22.25 1.89
CA VAL A 32 -7.78 22.85 0.91
C VAL A 32 -7.69 24.37 0.94
N ASP A 33 -7.63 24.96 2.12
CA ASP A 33 -7.59 26.41 2.30
C ASP A 33 -6.27 27.01 1.79
N ALA A 34 -5.13 26.34 2.04
CA ALA A 34 -3.85 26.74 1.46
C ALA A 34 -3.83 26.66 -0.07
N LEU A 35 -4.40 25.61 -0.65
CA LEU A 35 -4.51 25.47 -2.10
C LEU A 35 -5.41 26.56 -2.70
N ARG A 36 -6.56 26.89 -2.09
CA ARG A 36 -7.46 27.98 -2.51
C ARG A 36 -6.71 29.31 -2.48
N HIS A 37 -6.09 29.63 -1.33
CA HIS A 37 -5.33 30.87 -1.19
C HIS A 37 -4.20 31.00 -2.22
N ARG A 38 -3.49 29.91 -2.52
CA ARG A 38 -2.45 29.91 -3.55
C ARG A 38 -3.00 30.20 -4.94
N LEU A 39 -4.19 29.71 -5.26
CA LEU A 39 -4.86 29.94 -6.54
C LEU A 39 -5.44 31.34 -6.68
N ASP A 40 -5.60 32.11 -5.60
CA ASP A 40 -5.95 33.54 -5.66
C ASP A 40 -4.87 34.36 -6.37
N HIS A 41 -3.62 33.86 -6.39
CA HIS A 41 -2.56 34.41 -7.23
C HIS A 41 -2.55 33.71 -8.61
N PRO A 42 -3.06 34.32 -9.68
CA PRO A 42 -3.34 33.63 -10.93
C PRO A 42 -2.15 33.38 -11.84
N ILE A 43 -0.91 33.56 -11.34
CA ILE A 43 0.34 33.28 -12.07
C ILE A 43 0.87 31.91 -11.65
N LEU A 44 0.78 30.94 -12.57
CA LEU A 44 1.19 29.55 -12.38
C LEU A 44 2.49 29.29 -13.16
N GLY A 45 3.54 30.04 -12.79
CA GLY A 45 4.86 29.93 -13.39
C GLY A 45 5.70 28.80 -12.82
N TYR A 46 6.99 28.77 -13.19
CA TYR A 46 7.94 27.85 -12.61
C TYR A 46 8.00 27.99 -11.10
N TYR A 47 8.20 26.88 -10.41
CA TYR A 47 8.13 26.79 -8.97
C TYR A 47 9.44 26.22 -8.40
N ALA A 48 9.97 26.90 -7.40
CA ALA A 48 11.07 26.39 -6.58
C ALA A 48 10.49 25.77 -5.30
N CYS A 49 10.84 24.54 -5.02
CA CYS A 49 10.43 23.85 -3.79
C CYS A 49 10.99 24.58 -2.57
N PRO A 50 10.16 25.07 -1.63
CA PRO A 50 10.67 25.80 -0.47
C PRO A 50 11.27 24.83 0.56
N ASP A 51 12.21 25.33 1.36
CA ASP A 51 12.79 24.58 2.46
C ASP A 51 11.75 24.20 3.52
N SER A 52 10.67 24.98 3.65
CA SER A 52 9.56 24.68 4.58
C SER A 52 8.88 23.35 4.30
N TYR A 53 8.73 22.96 3.03
CA TYR A 53 8.23 21.62 2.66
C TYR A 53 9.13 20.51 3.21
N TRP A 54 10.45 20.61 3.00
CA TRP A 54 11.39 19.61 3.49
C TRP A 54 11.47 19.57 5.01
N ASN A 55 11.42 20.74 5.64
CA ASN A 55 11.39 20.84 7.09
C ASN A 55 10.12 20.20 7.68
N ALA A 56 8.97 20.34 7.00
CA ALA A 56 7.73 19.69 7.40
C ALA A 56 7.84 18.16 7.30
N VAL A 57 8.40 17.62 6.21
CA VAL A 57 8.64 16.17 6.06
C VAL A 57 9.60 15.65 7.12
N ILE A 58 10.75 16.32 7.33
CA ILE A 58 11.77 15.93 8.32
C ILE A 58 11.18 15.96 9.73
N GLY A 59 10.47 17.05 10.07
CA GLY A 59 9.81 17.19 11.37
C GLY A 59 8.78 16.08 11.61
N TRP A 60 7.99 15.76 10.61
CA TRP A 60 7.00 14.67 10.68
C TRP A 60 7.66 13.31 10.92
N LEU A 61 8.71 12.97 10.16
CA LEU A 61 9.42 11.70 10.31
C LEU A 61 10.03 11.56 11.70
N LEU A 62 10.63 12.63 12.23
CA LEU A 62 11.18 12.65 13.57
C LEU A 62 10.08 12.47 14.63
N GLU A 63 9.01 13.22 14.52
CA GLU A 63 7.95 13.25 15.50
C GLU A 63 7.12 11.95 15.49
N ARG A 64 6.74 11.46 14.31
CA ARG A 64 5.85 10.30 14.16
C ARG A 64 6.60 8.96 14.27
N HIS A 65 7.81 8.89 13.71
CA HIS A 65 8.57 7.63 13.63
C HIS A 65 9.84 7.63 14.48
N GLY A 66 10.29 8.80 15.01
CA GLY A 66 11.56 8.91 15.70
C GLY A 66 12.77 8.78 14.76
N PHE A 67 12.54 9.01 13.48
CA PHE A 67 13.52 8.85 12.41
C PHE A 67 14.14 10.21 12.04
N GLU A 68 15.47 10.31 12.18
CA GLU A 68 16.22 11.52 11.83
C GLU A 68 16.65 11.48 10.36
N ALA A 69 15.88 12.16 9.50
CA ALA A 69 16.25 12.38 8.11
C ALA A 69 17.03 13.68 7.94
N ARG A 70 17.99 13.73 7.01
CA ARG A 70 18.70 14.95 6.63
C ARG A 70 18.26 15.40 5.24
N ARG A 71 18.28 16.72 5.01
CA ARG A 71 17.86 17.29 3.73
C ARG A 71 18.59 16.69 2.53
N GLU A 72 19.90 16.51 2.64
CA GLU A 72 20.75 15.93 1.59
C GLU A 72 20.48 14.45 1.28
N GLU A 73 19.80 13.75 2.18
CA GLU A 73 19.39 12.34 1.99
C GLU A 73 18.10 12.22 1.19
N MET A 74 17.40 13.33 0.92
CA MET A 74 16.02 13.35 0.42
C MET A 74 15.93 13.93 -0.99
N THR A 75 15.04 13.34 -1.77
CA THR A 75 14.59 13.90 -3.06
C THR A 75 13.09 13.74 -3.22
N PHE A 76 12.49 14.62 -4.05
CA PHE A 76 11.10 14.51 -4.44
C PHE A 76 10.93 13.44 -5.52
N VAL A 77 9.84 12.68 -5.46
CA VAL A 77 9.38 11.81 -6.54
C VAL A 77 7.86 11.97 -6.73
N PRO A 78 7.35 11.98 -7.97
CA PRO A 78 5.94 12.23 -8.23
C PRO A 78 5.09 10.97 -8.08
N GLY A 79 5.10 10.37 -6.88
CA GLY A 79 4.38 9.15 -6.53
C GLY A 79 5.30 7.95 -6.27
N VAL A 80 4.99 7.16 -5.24
CA VAL A 80 5.81 6.02 -4.80
C VAL A 80 6.02 4.98 -5.90
N VAL A 81 4.97 4.61 -6.64
CA VAL A 81 5.08 3.65 -7.77
C VAL A 81 6.01 4.16 -8.86
N LYS A 82 6.01 5.49 -9.15
CA LYS A 82 6.96 6.08 -10.09
C LYS A 82 8.39 6.05 -9.53
N GLY A 83 8.56 6.32 -8.22
CA GLY A 83 9.84 6.16 -7.54
C GLY A 83 10.39 4.74 -7.66
N ILE A 84 9.55 3.72 -7.47
CA ILE A 84 9.92 2.31 -7.70
C ILE A 84 10.32 2.08 -9.15
N ALA A 85 9.56 2.63 -10.13
CA ALA A 85 9.89 2.52 -11.54
C ALA A 85 11.25 3.15 -11.88
N TYR A 86 11.59 4.29 -11.26
CA TYR A 86 12.89 4.93 -11.42
C TYR A 86 14.01 4.04 -10.87
N CYS A 87 13.83 3.42 -9.70
CA CYS A 87 14.79 2.48 -9.13
C CYS A 87 14.97 1.26 -10.05
N VAL A 88 13.88 0.66 -10.53
CA VAL A 88 13.92 -0.48 -11.46
C VAL A 88 14.71 -0.10 -12.73
N ASN A 89 14.46 1.08 -13.30
CA ASN A 89 15.12 1.48 -14.55
C ASN A 89 16.60 1.87 -14.36
N TYR A 90 16.97 2.43 -13.21
CA TYR A 90 18.34 2.86 -12.96
C TYR A 90 19.25 1.70 -12.51
N PHE A 91 18.79 0.91 -11.53
CA PHE A 91 19.63 -0.13 -10.92
C PHE A 91 19.58 -1.48 -11.63
N THR A 92 18.70 -1.63 -12.61
CA THR A 92 18.59 -2.88 -13.38
C THR A 92 18.56 -2.61 -14.87
N ARG A 93 18.72 -3.68 -15.67
CA ARG A 93 18.62 -3.67 -17.14
C ARG A 93 17.51 -4.61 -17.60
N PRO A 94 16.98 -4.44 -18.83
CA PRO A 94 16.07 -5.43 -19.41
C PRO A 94 16.62 -6.85 -19.30
N GLY A 95 15.81 -7.77 -18.77
CA GLY A 95 16.20 -9.16 -18.51
C GLY A 95 16.71 -9.43 -17.10
N ASP A 96 17.11 -8.40 -16.33
CA ASP A 96 17.46 -8.57 -14.92
C ASP A 96 16.24 -8.96 -14.06
N LYS A 97 16.49 -9.53 -12.90
CA LYS A 97 15.48 -10.03 -12.00
C LYS A 97 15.24 -9.06 -10.83
N VAL A 98 13.96 -8.92 -10.47
CA VAL A 98 13.47 -8.14 -9.32
C VAL A 98 12.66 -9.06 -8.42
N LEU A 99 12.95 -9.05 -7.11
CA LEU A 99 12.29 -9.89 -6.13
C LEU A 99 11.11 -9.15 -5.49
N ILE A 100 9.97 -9.85 -5.36
CA ILE A 100 8.77 -9.40 -4.65
C ILE A 100 8.23 -10.51 -3.74
N GLN A 101 7.38 -10.16 -2.77
CA GLN A 101 6.85 -11.07 -1.75
C GLN A 101 5.31 -11.17 -1.79
N PRO A 102 4.72 -11.94 -2.77
CA PRO A 102 3.28 -12.08 -2.85
C PRO A 102 2.67 -12.91 -1.69
N PRO A 103 1.35 -12.62 -1.36
CA PRO A 103 0.48 -11.67 -2.00
C PRO A 103 0.94 -10.24 -1.72
N VAL A 104 1.18 -9.42 -2.75
CA VAL A 104 1.73 -8.07 -2.59
C VAL A 104 1.11 -7.11 -3.60
N TYR A 105 1.19 -5.82 -3.34
CA TYR A 105 0.66 -4.76 -4.17
C TYR A 105 1.02 -4.94 -5.66
N HIS A 106 -0.01 -5.18 -6.48
CA HIS A 106 0.14 -5.61 -7.87
C HIS A 106 0.97 -4.66 -8.78
N PRO A 107 1.03 -3.32 -8.55
CA PRO A 107 1.90 -2.46 -9.34
C PRO A 107 3.39 -2.80 -9.26
N PHE A 108 3.86 -3.50 -8.22
CA PHE A 108 5.25 -3.95 -8.18
C PHE A 108 5.57 -4.90 -9.35
N ARG A 109 4.66 -5.83 -9.64
CA ARG A 109 4.75 -6.70 -10.81
C ARG A 109 4.63 -5.91 -12.11
N LEU A 110 3.60 -5.06 -12.21
CA LEU A 110 3.34 -4.28 -13.43
C LEU A 110 4.53 -3.40 -13.81
N VAL A 111 5.13 -2.71 -12.83
CA VAL A 111 6.32 -1.87 -13.06
C VAL A 111 7.52 -2.71 -13.48
N THR A 112 7.72 -3.87 -12.87
CA THR A 112 8.84 -4.76 -13.16
C THR A 112 8.73 -5.36 -14.56
N GLU A 113 7.62 -6.03 -14.86
CA GLU A 113 7.39 -6.69 -16.15
C GLU A 113 7.21 -5.68 -17.30
N GLY A 114 6.49 -4.57 -17.05
CA GLY A 114 6.30 -3.48 -18.01
C GLY A 114 7.59 -2.79 -18.43
N ASN A 115 8.63 -2.87 -17.60
CA ASN A 115 9.99 -2.42 -17.92
C ASN A 115 10.91 -3.56 -18.39
N HIS A 116 10.37 -4.70 -18.77
CA HIS A 116 11.11 -5.88 -19.30
C HIS A 116 12.07 -6.53 -18.28
N ARG A 117 11.78 -6.46 -16.99
CA ARG A 117 12.49 -7.20 -15.94
C ARG A 117 11.69 -8.47 -15.59
N GLN A 118 12.37 -9.45 -15.03
CA GLN A 118 11.77 -10.71 -14.60
C GLN A 118 11.43 -10.67 -13.11
N ILE A 119 10.32 -11.28 -12.72
CA ILE A 119 9.93 -11.41 -11.33
C ILE A 119 10.54 -12.66 -10.70
N VAL A 120 11.14 -12.51 -9.53
CA VAL A 120 11.43 -13.60 -8.60
C VAL A 120 10.45 -13.46 -7.43
N GLU A 121 9.68 -14.50 -7.16
CA GLU A 121 8.73 -14.50 -6.05
C GLU A 121 9.34 -15.19 -4.82
N ASN A 122 9.31 -14.52 -3.66
CA ASN A 122 9.46 -15.11 -2.35
C ASN A 122 8.09 -15.03 -1.63
N PRO A 123 7.20 -16.02 -1.82
CA PRO A 123 5.85 -15.97 -1.29
C PRO A 123 5.85 -15.90 0.23
N LEU A 124 4.97 -15.07 0.78
CA LEU A 124 4.69 -15.07 2.21
C LEU A 124 4.02 -16.38 2.62
N ARG A 125 4.27 -16.81 3.86
CA ARG A 125 3.64 -17.98 4.46
C ARG A 125 2.58 -17.55 5.46
N MET A 126 1.44 -18.23 5.45
CA MET A 126 0.44 -18.07 6.50
C MET A 126 0.63 -19.19 7.53
N VAL A 127 0.95 -18.82 8.77
CA VAL A 127 1.16 -19.72 9.90
C VAL A 127 0.20 -19.27 11.02
N ASP A 128 -0.67 -20.15 11.45
CA ASP A 128 -1.67 -19.89 12.51
C ASP A 128 -2.48 -18.58 12.31
N GLY A 129 -2.85 -18.29 11.04
CA GLY A 129 -3.62 -17.10 10.67
C GLY A 129 -2.78 -15.82 10.51
N HIS A 130 -1.47 -15.88 10.71
CA HIS A 130 -0.54 -14.76 10.54
C HIS A 130 0.38 -14.96 9.34
N TYR A 131 0.67 -13.90 8.62
CA TYR A 131 1.64 -13.95 7.53
C TYR A 131 3.05 -13.68 8.04
N THR A 132 4.00 -14.44 7.53
CA THR A 132 5.42 -14.33 7.84
C THR A 132 6.27 -14.37 6.57
N MET A 133 7.47 -13.77 6.61
CA MET A 133 8.46 -13.95 5.56
C MET A 133 9.13 -15.31 5.68
N ASP A 134 9.33 -15.95 4.54
CA ASP A 134 10.20 -17.14 4.43
C ASP A 134 11.64 -16.70 4.15
N LEU A 135 12.40 -16.44 5.21
CA LEU A 135 13.76 -15.93 5.11
C LEU A 135 14.73 -16.97 4.52
N GLU A 136 14.52 -18.27 4.77
CA GLU A 136 15.32 -19.34 4.16
C GLU A 136 15.11 -19.42 2.65
N ASP A 137 13.85 -19.34 2.20
CA ASP A 137 13.52 -19.28 0.77
C ASP A 137 14.04 -17.98 0.14
N LEU A 138 13.99 -16.85 0.88
CA LEU A 138 14.51 -15.56 0.43
C LEU A 138 16.02 -15.67 0.14
N GLU A 139 16.82 -16.15 1.10
CA GLU A 139 18.28 -16.28 0.97
C GLU A 139 18.62 -17.22 -0.19
N ARG A 140 18.00 -18.40 -0.21
CA ARG A 140 18.17 -19.37 -1.31
C ARG A 140 17.85 -18.78 -2.69
N LYS A 141 16.75 -18.03 -2.82
CA LYS A 141 16.35 -17.41 -4.10
C LYS A 141 17.29 -16.29 -4.51
N ILE A 142 17.75 -15.50 -3.58
CA ILE A 142 18.74 -14.45 -3.86
C ILE A 142 20.04 -15.07 -4.38
N GLU A 143 20.53 -16.13 -3.76
CA GLU A 143 21.75 -16.85 -4.19
C GLU A 143 21.60 -17.52 -5.56
N THR A 144 20.46 -18.17 -5.82
CA THR A 144 20.26 -18.96 -7.06
C THR A 144 19.80 -18.13 -8.23
N GLU A 145 18.84 -17.20 -8.00
CA GLU A 145 18.20 -16.40 -9.04
C GLU A 145 18.93 -15.08 -9.29
N ARG A 146 19.72 -14.60 -8.31
CA ARG A 146 20.53 -13.37 -8.37
C ARG A 146 19.75 -12.14 -8.80
N PRO A 147 18.62 -11.80 -8.14
CA PRO A 147 17.92 -10.55 -8.40
C PRO A 147 18.85 -9.37 -8.11
N LYS A 148 18.67 -8.27 -8.84
CA LYS A 148 19.43 -7.02 -8.64
C LYS A 148 18.75 -6.09 -7.66
N LEU A 149 17.44 -6.26 -7.49
CA LEU A 149 16.60 -5.39 -6.69
C LEU A 149 15.50 -6.21 -6.02
N MET A 150 15.18 -5.87 -4.79
CA MET A 150 14.01 -6.33 -4.06
C MET A 150 13.08 -5.16 -3.81
N ILE A 151 11.78 -5.32 -4.09
CA ILE A 151 10.75 -4.35 -3.70
C ILE A 151 10.08 -4.88 -2.43
N LEU A 152 10.34 -4.21 -1.32
CA LEU A 152 9.78 -4.49 -0.01
C LEU A 152 8.54 -3.62 0.22
N CYS A 153 7.45 -4.19 0.74
CA CYS A 153 6.26 -3.47 1.18
C CYS A 153 6.22 -3.45 2.71
N ASN A 154 6.32 -2.27 3.32
CA ASN A 154 6.44 -2.13 4.77
C ASN A 154 5.78 -0.83 5.30
N PRO A 155 4.58 -0.87 5.91
CA PRO A 155 3.70 -2.03 6.15
C PRO A 155 3.18 -2.68 4.87
N HIS A 156 2.88 -3.98 4.95
CA HIS A 156 2.61 -4.81 3.78
C HIS A 156 1.15 -4.73 3.31
N ASN A 157 0.95 -4.37 2.05
CA ASN A 157 -0.34 -4.37 1.37
C ASN A 157 -0.42 -5.60 0.42
N PRO A 158 -1.44 -6.48 0.54
CA PRO A 158 -2.80 -6.21 1.05
C PRO A 158 -3.05 -6.59 2.51
N ILE A 159 -2.13 -7.25 3.18
CA ILE A 159 -2.37 -7.92 4.47
C ILE A 159 -2.28 -7.01 5.71
N GLY A 160 -1.77 -5.79 5.56
CA GLY A 160 -1.69 -4.80 6.64
C GLY A 160 -0.67 -5.10 7.75
N ILE A 161 0.36 -5.90 7.50
CA ILE A 161 1.36 -6.29 8.50
C ILE A 161 2.53 -5.32 8.52
N GLN A 162 3.00 -4.97 9.71
CA GLN A 162 4.29 -4.34 9.97
C GLN A 162 5.32 -5.43 10.26
N TRP A 163 6.39 -5.47 9.49
CA TRP A 163 7.50 -6.38 9.77
C TRP A 163 8.27 -5.95 11.02
N ASP A 164 8.67 -6.91 11.85
CA ASP A 164 9.49 -6.61 13.02
C ASP A 164 10.94 -6.29 12.64
N ALA A 165 11.65 -5.60 13.55
CA ALA A 165 13.01 -5.13 13.31
C ALA A 165 14.01 -6.27 13.04
N ALA A 166 13.82 -7.44 13.65
CA ALA A 166 14.71 -8.58 13.45
C ALA A 166 14.55 -9.18 12.05
N THR A 167 13.29 -9.34 11.59
CA THR A 167 12.96 -9.77 10.23
C THR A 167 13.54 -8.79 9.19
N LEU A 168 13.33 -7.48 9.38
CA LEU A 168 13.87 -6.46 8.47
C LEU A 168 15.40 -6.42 8.45
N ALA A 169 16.05 -6.59 9.61
CA ALA A 169 17.51 -6.65 9.71
C ALA A 169 18.08 -7.88 9.00
N GLU A 170 17.40 -9.02 9.08
CA GLU A 170 17.83 -10.23 8.38
C GLU A 170 17.64 -10.11 6.85
N VAL A 171 16.54 -9.51 6.40
CA VAL A 171 16.37 -9.15 4.98
C VAL A 171 17.53 -8.27 4.50
N ALA A 172 17.90 -7.26 5.29
CA ALA A 172 19.00 -6.35 4.96
C ALA A 172 20.34 -7.08 4.88
N ARG A 173 20.65 -7.97 5.85
CA ARG A 173 21.86 -8.80 5.86
C ARG A 173 21.97 -9.67 4.61
N ILE A 174 20.90 -10.37 4.27
CA ILE A 174 20.85 -11.25 3.09
C ILE A 174 21.06 -10.43 1.82
N CYS A 175 20.35 -9.30 1.67
CA CYS A 175 20.47 -8.43 0.51
C CYS A 175 21.88 -7.83 0.39
N ARG A 176 22.46 -7.34 1.50
CA ARG A 176 23.81 -6.76 1.53
C ARG A 176 24.89 -7.76 1.12
N ALA A 177 24.79 -9.00 1.62
CA ALA A 177 25.74 -10.08 1.31
C ALA A 177 25.74 -10.49 -0.18
N ASN A 178 24.68 -10.14 -0.93
CA ASN A 178 24.48 -10.53 -2.32
C ASN A 178 24.34 -9.33 -3.30
N ASP A 179 24.71 -8.12 -2.88
CA ASP A 179 24.62 -6.90 -3.69
C ASP A 179 23.21 -6.63 -4.25
N VAL A 180 22.17 -6.89 -3.46
CA VAL A 180 20.77 -6.62 -3.80
C VAL A 180 20.32 -5.32 -3.17
N ILE A 181 19.83 -4.38 -3.97
CA ILE A 181 19.24 -3.12 -3.50
C ILE A 181 17.81 -3.39 -3.02
N VAL A 182 17.43 -2.80 -1.90
CA VAL A 182 16.07 -2.89 -1.34
C VAL A 182 15.34 -1.57 -1.51
N VAL A 183 14.28 -1.57 -2.29
CA VAL A 183 13.35 -0.44 -2.42
C VAL A 183 12.18 -0.69 -1.49
N SER A 184 12.13 0.02 -0.36
CA SER A 184 11.09 -0.09 0.66
C SER A 184 9.97 0.88 0.37
N ASP A 185 8.80 0.36 0.00
CA ASP A 185 7.54 1.13 -0.10
C ASP A 185 6.92 1.24 1.29
N GLU A 186 7.04 2.43 1.90
CA GLU A 186 6.56 2.72 3.24
C GLU A 186 5.36 3.69 3.25
N ILE A 187 4.60 3.72 2.15
CA ILE A 187 3.46 4.63 1.98
C ILE A 187 2.35 4.44 3.04
N HIS A 188 2.30 3.29 3.70
CA HIS A 188 1.37 2.99 4.79
C HIS A 188 1.98 3.21 6.19
N GLY A 189 3.21 3.69 6.31
CA GLY A 189 3.94 3.83 7.57
C GLY A 189 3.24 4.71 8.63
N ASP A 190 2.53 5.75 8.20
CA ASP A 190 1.76 6.61 9.11
C ASP A 190 0.44 5.99 9.59
N LEU A 191 -0.01 4.91 8.95
CA LEU A 191 -1.32 4.30 9.19
C LEU A 191 -1.24 3.11 10.17
N MET A 192 -0.34 3.19 11.14
CA MET A 192 -0.19 2.16 12.17
C MET A 192 -1.40 2.19 13.12
N LEU A 193 -1.87 1.00 13.49
CA LEU A 193 -3.03 0.79 14.35
C LEU A 193 -2.59 0.37 15.77
N ASP A 194 -3.53 0.42 16.72
CA ASP A 194 -3.36 -0.05 18.10
C ASP A 194 -2.16 0.55 18.85
N GLY A 195 -1.80 1.81 18.53
CA GLY A 195 -0.69 2.52 19.18
C GLY A 195 0.70 2.01 18.76
N ARG A 196 0.78 1.15 17.75
CA ARG A 196 2.05 0.69 17.18
C ARG A 196 2.80 1.84 16.51
N ARG A 197 4.12 1.73 16.45
CA ARG A 197 4.97 2.65 15.73
C ARG A 197 5.55 1.95 14.49
N HIS A 198 5.57 2.64 13.38
CA HIS A 198 6.24 2.16 12.18
C HIS A 198 7.74 1.98 12.41
N ILE A 199 8.32 0.95 11.79
CA ILE A 199 9.74 0.64 11.80
C ILE A 199 10.28 0.86 10.39
N PRO A 200 10.95 2.00 10.11
CA PRO A 200 11.54 2.26 8.81
C PRO A 200 12.64 1.25 8.49
N PHE A 201 12.62 0.67 7.28
CA PHE A 201 13.60 -0.34 6.88
C PHE A 201 15.04 0.13 7.02
N ILE A 202 15.33 1.36 6.57
CA ILE A 202 16.70 1.90 6.56
C ILE A 202 17.26 2.23 7.96
N GLU A 203 16.45 2.06 9.03
CA GLU A 203 16.87 2.32 10.41
C GLU A 203 17.20 1.05 11.22
N VAL A 204 16.88 -0.14 10.69
CA VAL A 204 17.02 -1.37 11.48
C VAL A 204 18.47 -1.86 11.63
N SER A 205 19.36 -1.50 10.70
CA SER A 205 20.78 -1.90 10.76
C SER A 205 21.65 -1.06 9.81
N ASP A 206 22.98 -1.20 9.94
CA ASP A 206 23.93 -0.59 9.00
C ASP A 206 23.83 -1.22 7.61
N ASP A 207 23.55 -2.52 7.51
CA ASP A 207 23.28 -3.19 6.24
C ASP A 207 22.06 -2.59 5.55
N ALA A 208 20.99 -2.34 6.30
CA ALA A 208 19.77 -1.69 5.75
C ALA A 208 20.06 -0.27 5.24
N ARG A 209 20.90 0.49 5.93
CA ARG A 209 21.34 1.82 5.46
C ARG A 209 22.15 1.75 4.18
N ALA A 210 22.95 0.70 4.01
CA ALA A 210 23.83 0.53 2.87
C ALA A 210 23.10 0.11 1.59
N VAL A 211 21.98 -0.64 1.70
CA VAL A 211 21.25 -1.17 0.52
C VAL A 211 19.86 -0.56 0.33
N GLY A 212 19.38 0.22 1.31
CA GLY A 212 18.00 0.67 1.38
C GLY A 212 17.70 1.97 0.66
N ILE A 213 16.60 1.97 -0.08
CA ILE A 213 15.94 3.13 -0.65
C ILE A 213 14.53 3.17 -0.07
N MET A 214 14.25 4.15 0.78
CA MET A 214 12.94 4.33 1.42
C MET A 214 12.07 5.27 0.60
N LEU A 215 10.83 4.89 0.35
CA LEU A 215 9.82 5.70 -0.32
C LEU A 215 8.62 5.92 0.60
N GLY A 216 8.20 7.17 0.74
CA GLY A 216 7.02 7.52 1.50
C GLY A 216 6.23 8.66 0.88
N ALA A 217 5.01 8.87 1.36
CA ALA A 217 4.12 9.88 0.81
C ALA A 217 2.99 10.25 1.80
N PRO A 218 2.51 11.49 1.79
CA PRO A 218 1.33 11.90 2.55
C PRO A 218 0.01 11.40 1.95
N SER A 219 0.06 10.79 0.76
CA SER A 219 -1.13 10.50 -0.05
C SER A 219 -2.11 9.53 0.59
N LYS A 220 -1.64 8.49 1.28
CA LYS A 220 -2.50 7.55 2.01
C LYS A 220 -2.82 8.06 3.41
N THR A 221 -1.85 8.69 4.05
CA THR A 221 -1.96 9.28 5.37
C THR A 221 -3.07 10.33 5.44
N PHE A 222 -3.12 11.24 4.47
CA PHE A 222 -4.02 12.41 4.49
C PHE A 222 -5.06 12.41 3.35
N ASN A 223 -5.24 11.28 2.67
CA ASN A 223 -6.21 11.12 1.59
C ASN A 223 -6.00 12.12 0.43
N ILE A 224 -4.76 12.37 0.03
CA ILE A 224 -4.40 13.31 -1.03
C ILE A 224 -3.63 12.67 -2.22
N PRO A 225 -4.00 11.47 -2.69
CA PRO A 225 -3.27 10.85 -3.81
C PRO A 225 -3.34 11.65 -5.10
N GLY A 226 -4.38 12.47 -5.27
CA GLY A 226 -4.56 13.35 -6.43
C GLY A 226 -3.54 14.48 -6.52
N LEU A 227 -2.85 14.83 -5.42
CA LEU A 227 -1.78 15.83 -5.42
C LEU A 227 -0.42 15.27 -5.86
N VAL A 228 -0.26 13.95 -5.87
CA VAL A 228 0.93 13.26 -6.41
C VAL A 228 2.24 13.72 -5.75
N SER A 229 2.26 13.81 -4.41
CA SER A 229 3.45 14.13 -3.62
C SER A 229 4.03 12.87 -2.98
N SER A 230 5.34 12.68 -3.12
CA SER A 230 6.10 11.61 -2.47
C SER A 230 7.54 12.04 -2.30
N TRP A 231 8.24 11.39 -1.41
CA TRP A 231 9.65 11.59 -1.16
C TRP A 231 10.40 10.26 -1.14
N MET A 232 11.70 10.33 -1.40
CA MET A 232 12.63 9.22 -1.36
C MET A 232 13.79 9.59 -0.44
N ILE A 233 14.26 8.63 0.36
CA ILE A 233 15.41 8.78 1.27
C ILE A 233 16.40 7.66 1.02
N ILE A 234 17.68 8.05 0.85
CA ILE A 234 18.82 7.14 0.72
C ILE A 234 19.91 7.59 1.68
N LYS A 235 20.28 6.75 2.64
CA LYS A 235 21.31 7.06 3.64
C LYS A 235 22.72 6.93 3.06
N ASP A 236 22.98 5.88 2.28
CA ASP A 236 24.28 5.63 1.69
C ASP A 236 24.64 6.70 0.63
N PRO A 237 25.75 7.43 0.78
CA PRO A 237 26.11 8.52 -0.12
C PRO A 237 26.55 8.05 -1.51
N GLU A 238 27.12 6.85 -1.66
CA GLU A 238 27.54 6.31 -2.96
C GLU A 238 26.33 5.89 -3.77
N LEU A 239 25.39 5.16 -3.15
CA LEU A 239 24.12 4.77 -3.76
C LEU A 239 23.29 6.01 -4.16
N ARG A 240 23.30 7.07 -3.31
CA ARG A 240 22.49 8.27 -3.46
C ARG A 240 22.98 9.19 -4.57
N SER A 241 24.29 9.51 -4.60
CA SER A 241 24.81 10.64 -5.37
C SER A 241 24.55 10.50 -6.87
N GLU A 242 24.88 9.36 -7.46
CA GLU A 242 24.69 9.11 -8.89
C GLU A 242 23.22 8.96 -9.26
N PHE A 243 22.44 8.31 -8.39
CA PHE A 243 21.03 8.13 -8.67
C PHE A 243 20.24 9.44 -8.58
N TYR A 244 20.50 10.28 -7.59
CA TYR A 244 19.84 11.59 -7.49
C TYR A 244 20.24 12.53 -8.62
N HIS A 245 21.51 12.49 -9.03
CA HIS A 245 21.95 13.21 -10.22
C HIS A 245 21.21 12.74 -11.48
N TRP A 246 21.04 11.42 -11.64
CA TRP A 246 20.26 10.86 -12.75
C TRP A 246 18.80 11.32 -12.72
N LEU A 247 18.16 11.36 -11.55
CA LEU A 247 16.80 11.88 -11.41
C LEU A 247 16.71 13.35 -11.81
N GLU A 248 17.69 14.16 -11.38
CA GLU A 248 17.74 15.60 -11.64
C GLU A 248 17.91 15.91 -13.13
N VAL A 249 18.90 15.33 -13.80
CA VAL A 249 19.18 15.61 -15.22
C VAL A 249 18.08 15.10 -16.17
N ASN A 250 17.22 14.19 -15.69
CA ASN A 250 16.04 13.71 -16.41
C ASN A 250 14.74 14.43 -16.00
N GLU A 251 14.80 15.45 -15.15
CA GLU A 251 13.64 16.20 -14.61
C GLU A 251 12.62 15.31 -13.87
N PHE A 252 13.05 14.16 -13.34
CA PHE A 252 12.17 13.20 -12.66
C PHE A 252 11.88 13.57 -11.20
N SER A 253 12.69 14.46 -10.63
CA SER A 253 12.58 14.92 -9.24
C SER A 253 12.07 16.35 -9.09
N ALA A 254 11.59 16.96 -10.18
CA ALA A 254 11.04 18.31 -10.15
C ALA A 254 9.68 18.35 -9.43
N PRO A 255 9.55 19.05 -8.29
CA PRO A 255 8.32 19.07 -7.53
C PRO A 255 7.28 20.01 -8.12
N MET A 256 6.01 19.60 -8.05
CA MET A 256 4.89 20.47 -8.44
C MET A 256 4.42 21.30 -7.25
N MET A 257 4.07 22.57 -7.52
CA MET A 257 3.62 23.54 -6.51
C MET A 257 2.47 23.01 -5.63
N THR A 258 1.42 22.48 -6.23
CA THR A 258 0.27 21.96 -5.48
C THR A 258 0.60 20.71 -4.67
N ALA A 259 1.51 19.89 -5.18
CA ALA A 259 1.96 18.67 -4.49
C ALA A 259 2.73 19.00 -3.21
N THR A 260 3.69 19.93 -3.29
CA THR A 260 4.49 20.32 -2.14
C THR A 260 3.70 21.13 -1.13
N LEU A 261 2.89 22.10 -1.59
CA LEU A 261 2.05 22.91 -0.71
C LEU A 261 1.04 22.03 0.07
N GLY A 262 0.35 21.13 -0.62
CA GLY A 262 -0.60 20.24 0.04
C GLY A 262 0.07 19.28 1.03
N ALA A 263 1.24 18.76 0.70
CA ALA A 263 2.01 17.90 1.60
C ALA A 263 2.58 18.66 2.80
N GLU A 264 3.08 19.89 2.60
CA GLU A 264 3.55 20.76 3.68
C GLU A 264 2.44 21.03 4.70
N MET A 265 1.25 21.40 4.24
CA MET A 265 0.11 21.63 5.11
C MET A 265 -0.35 20.34 5.83
N ALA A 266 -0.35 19.22 5.11
CA ALA A 266 -0.68 17.93 5.69
C ALA A 266 0.25 17.56 6.85
N TYR A 267 1.55 17.63 6.65
CA TYR A 267 2.55 17.30 7.69
C TYR A 267 2.60 18.32 8.84
N THR A 268 2.31 19.59 8.55
CA THR A 268 2.36 20.66 9.57
C THR A 268 1.11 20.70 10.43
N HIS A 269 -0.08 20.50 9.84
CA HIS A 269 -1.38 20.72 10.50
C HIS A 269 -2.26 19.47 10.60
N GLY A 270 -1.92 18.38 9.87
CA GLY A 270 -2.80 17.23 9.73
C GLY A 270 -2.77 16.21 10.87
N ARG A 271 -1.96 16.40 11.93
CA ARG A 271 -1.80 15.44 13.04
C ARG A 271 -3.12 15.05 13.68
N GLN A 272 -3.88 16.02 14.15
CA GLN A 272 -5.15 15.76 14.84
C GLN A 272 -6.13 15.04 13.91
N TRP A 273 -6.22 15.50 12.66
CA TRP A 273 -7.07 14.86 11.65
C TRP A 273 -6.69 13.39 11.42
N LEU A 274 -5.37 13.10 11.35
CA LEU A 274 -4.88 11.73 11.17
C LEU A 274 -5.23 10.85 12.39
N ASP A 275 -5.01 11.33 13.59
CA ASP A 275 -5.26 10.56 14.82
C ASP A 275 -6.78 10.26 14.96
N GLU A 276 -7.66 11.22 14.70
CA GLU A 276 -9.12 11.03 14.67
C GLU A 276 -9.55 10.03 13.55
N MET A 277 -8.93 10.13 12.37
CA MET A 277 -9.18 9.23 11.26
C MET A 277 -8.74 7.80 11.60
N LEU A 278 -7.58 7.61 12.21
CA LEU A 278 -7.08 6.29 12.61
C LEU A 278 -7.98 5.65 13.67
N ASP A 279 -8.46 6.42 14.64
CA ASP A 279 -9.42 5.93 15.63
C ASP A 279 -10.73 5.48 14.99
N TYR A 280 -11.22 6.24 14.02
CA TYR A 280 -12.42 5.87 13.27
C TYR A 280 -12.21 4.59 12.44
N ILE A 281 -11.08 4.48 11.73
CA ILE A 281 -10.69 3.29 10.96
C ILE A 281 -10.57 2.06 11.87
N LYS A 282 -9.89 2.21 13.00
CA LYS A 282 -9.80 1.14 14.01
C LYS A 282 -11.20 0.66 14.41
N GLY A 283 -12.10 1.58 14.70
CA GLY A 283 -13.49 1.25 15.00
C GLY A 283 -14.18 0.50 13.86
N ASN A 284 -13.92 0.87 12.60
CA ASN A 284 -14.45 0.17 11.43
C ASN A 284 -13.89 -1.25 11.30
N ILE A 285 -12.60 -1.44 11.55
CA ILE A 285 -11.94 -2.76 11.54
C ILE A 285 -12.52 -3.65 12.63
N ASP A 286 -12.61 -3.17 13.88
CA ASP A 286 -13.18 -3.91 15.01
C ASP A 286 -14.64 -4.30 14.76
N PHE A 287 -15.40 -3.42 14.12
CA PHE A 287 -16.77 -3.71 13.72
C PHE A 287 -16.84 -4.77 12.62
N ALA A 288 -16.05 -4.63 11.55
CA ALA A 288 -16.07 -5.57 10.43
C ALA A 288 -15.66 -6.99 10.88
N GLU A 289 -14.59 -7.10 11.67
CA GLU A 289 -14.10 -8.37 12.20
C GLU A 289 -15.18 -9.10 13.03
N ARG A 290 -15.78 -8.38 13.98
CA ARG A 290 -16.89 -8.94 14.79
C ARG A 290 -18.12 -9.29 13.95
N TYR A 291 -18.52 -8.38 13.03
CA TYR A 291 -19.70 -8.62 12.19
C TYR A 291 -19.52 -9.84 11.31
N VAL A 292 -18.36 -10.01 10.67
CA VAL A 292 -18.06 -11.16 9.83
C VAL A 292 -18.05 -12.45 10.66
N ALA A 293 -17.37 -12.46 11.80
CA ALA A 293 -17.29 -13.64 12.66
C ALA A 293 -18.66 -14.10 13.18
N GLU A 294 -19.55 -13.16 13.48
CA GLU A 294 -20.89 -13.45 14.04
C GLU A 294 -21.94 -13.79 12.95
N ASN A 295 -21.80 -13.23 11.73
CA ASN A 295 -22.91 -13.22 10.77
C ASN A 295 -22.58 -13.84 9.41
N ILE A 296 -21.30 -14.13 9.08
CA ILE A 296 -20.93 -14.63 7.75
C ILE A 296 -20.09 -15.92 7.88
N PRO A 297 -20.75 -17.08 8.07
CA PRO A 297 -20.04 -18.36 8.19
C PRO A 297 -19.18 -18.66 6.98
N GLY A 298 -17.98 -19.19 7.20
CA GLY A 298 -17.03 -19.52 6.14
C GLY A 298 -16.20 -18.35 5.62
N VAL A 299 -16.41 -17.13 6.16
CA VAL A 299 -15.61 -15.93 5.85
C VAL A 299 -14.88 -15.47 7.10
N SER A 300 -13.63 -15.02 6.94
CA SER A 300 -12.84 -14.43 8.02
C SER A 300 -12.02 -13.24 7.56
N ILE A 301 -11.51 -12.46 8.49
CA ILE A 301 -10.67 -11.29 8.22
C ILE A 301 -9.30 -11.53 8.82
N VAL A 302 -8.25 -11.32 8.01
CA VAL A 302 -6.89 -11.19 8.54
C VAL A 302 -6.78 -9.78 9.16
N ARG A 303 -6.67 -9.74 10.51
CA ARG A 303 -6.61 -8.45 11.22
C ARG A 303 -5.35 -7.67 10.85
N PRO A 304 -5.49 -6.45 10.32
CA PRO A 304 -4.33 -5.63 9.96
C PRO A 304 -3.72 -4.96 11.19
N GLU A 305 -2.42 -4.72 11.15
CA GLU A 305 -1.66 -3.90 12.11
C GLU A 305 -1.48 -2.45 11.63
N ALA A 306 -1.73 -2.23 10.34
CA ALA A 306 -1.65 -0.93 9.67
C ALA A 306 -2.64 -0.85 8.51
N SER A 307 -2.90 0.37 8.03
CA SER A 307 -3.76 0.64 6.87
C SER A 307 -5.27 0.59 7.20
N PHE A 308 -6.06 0.88 6.18
CA PHE A 308 -7.54 0.83 6.18
C PHE A 308 -8.06 -0.21 5.18
N LEU A 309 -7.21 -1.20 4.87
CA LEU A 309 -7.48 -2.26 3.90
C LEU A 309 -7.58 -3.60 4.66
N LEU A 310 -8.68 -4.31 4.47
CA LEU A 310 -8.88 -5.64 5.05
C LEU A 310 -8.60 -6.71 4.00
N TRP A 311 -7.87 -7.73 4.40
CA TRP A 311 -7.67 -8.94 3.64
C TRP A 311 -8.71 -9.99 4.09
N VAL A 312 -9.75 -10.18 3.27
CA VAL A 312 -10.91 -11.02 3.60
C VAL A 312 -10.73 -12.39 2.99
N ASP A 313 -10.81 -13.42 3.82
CA ASP A 313 -10.66 -14.83 3.47
C ASP A 313 -12.03 -15.46 3.23
N PHE A 314 -12.29 -15.86 2.00
CA PHE A 314 -13.52 -16.56 1.57
C PHE A 314 -13.32 -18.05 1.35
N ARG A 315 -12.14 -18.60 1.62
CA ARG A 315 -11.81 -20.01 1.35
C ARG A 315 -12.73 -21.00 2.08
N GLY A 316 -13.25 -20.61 3.24
CA GLY A 316 -14.20 -21.41 4.00
C GLY A 316 -15.56 -21.63 3.30
N LEU A 317 -15.86 -20.89 2.21
CA LEU A 317 -17.04 -21.10 1.39
C LEU A 317 -16.87 -22.26 0.38
N GLY A 318 -15.64 -22.72 0.12
CA GLY A 318 -15.36 -23.78 -0.86
C GLY A 318 -15.59 -23.36 -2.32
N LEU A 319 -15.68 -22.05 -2.60
CA LEU A 319 -15.85 -21.48 -3.94
C LEU A 319 -14.48 -21.22 -4.61
N CYS A 320 -14.43 -21.31 -5.93
CA CYS A 320 -13.26 -20.82 -6.68
C CYS A 320 -13.25 -19.28 -6.74
N GLN A 321 -12.12 -18.68 -7.08
CA GLN A 321 -11.96 -17.22 -7.10
C GLN A 321 -13.01 -16.52 -7.98
N LYS A 322 -13.30 -17.07 -9.16
CA LYS A 322 -14.31 -16.50 -10.04
C LYS A 322 -15.69 -16.47 -9.40
N GLU A 323 -16.10 -17.56 -8.74
CA GLU A 323 -17.40 -17.66 -8.06
C GLU A 323 -17.48 -16.68 -6.88
N ILE A 324 -16.37 -16.45 -6.15
CA ILE A 324 -16.30 -15.42 -5.09
C ILE A 324 -16.52 -14.03 -5.68
N MET A 325 -15.85 -13.70 -6.76
CA MET A 325 -15.98 -12.38 -7.39
C MET A 325 -17.35 -12.18 -8.04
N ASP A 326 -17.90 -13.20 -8.70
CA ASP A 326 -19.27 -13.16 -9.24
C ASP A 326 -20.31 -12.97 -8.10
N MET A 327 -20.16 -13.67 -6.98
CA MET A 327 -21.04 -13.50 -5.81
C MET A 327 -20.97 -12.07 -5.27
N LEU A 328 -19.75 -11.51 -5.13
CA LEU A 328 -19.56 -10.15 -4.63
C LEU A 328 -20.17 -9.11 -5.56
N LEU A 329 -19.97 -9.25 -6.88
CA LEU A 329 -20.48 -8.31 -7.88
C LEU A 329 -21.97 -8.48 -8.15
N ASP A 330 -22.43 -9.71 -8.39
CA ASP A 330 -23.77 -9.95 -8.91
C ASP A 330 -24.82 -10.13 -7.83
N LYS A 331 -24.45 -10.69 -6.66
CA LYS A 331 -25.39 -10.90 -5.56
C LYS A 331 -25.26 -9.85 -4.45
N ALA A 332 -24.02 -9.52 -4.05
CA ALA A 332 -23.80 -8.51 -3.02
C ALA A 332 -23.80 -7.07 -3.54
N HIS A 333 -23.62 -6.86 -4.84
CA HIS A 333 -23.43 -5.52 -5.45
C HIS A 333 -22.29 -4.72 -4.82
N ILE A 334 -21.16 -5.39 -4.54
CA ILE A 334 -19.96 -4.79 -3.94
C ILE A 334 -18.76 -5.00 -4.87
N ALA A 335 -18.05 -3.93 -5.20
CA ALA A 335 -16.81 -3.97 -5.96
C ALA A 335 -15.61 -4.03 -5.00
N LEU A 336 -14.92 -5.17 -4.94
CA LEU A 336 -13.67 -5.40 -4.20
C LEU A 336 -12.51 -5.63 -5.17
N ASN A 337 -11.26 -5.54 -4.66
CA ASN A 337 -10.13 -6.05 -5.42
C ASN A 337 -10.07 -7.57 -5.30
N ASP A 338 -9.99 -8.23 -6.45
CA ASP A 338 -9.71 -9.65 -6.56
C ASP A 338 -8.36 -9.99 -5.92
N GLY A 339 -8.34 -11.00 -5.05
CA GLY A 339 -7.13 -11.40 -4.34
C GLY A 339 -6.01 -11.87 -5.27
N THR A 340 -6.35 -12.47 -6.41
CA THR A 340 -5.36 -12.94 -7.39
C THR A 340 -4.60 -11.80 -8.08
N MET A 341 -5.11 -10.56 -8.05
CA MET A 341 -4.36 -9.38 -8.49
C MET A 341 -3.05 -9.20 -7.69
N PHE A 342 -3.00 -9.66 -6.45
CA PHE A 342 -1.83 -9.53 -5.56
C PHE A 342 -0.85 -10.70 -5.69
N GLY A 343 -1.13 -11.66 -6.57
CA GLY A 343 -0.40 -12.89 -6.81
C GLY A 343 -1.30 -14.11 -6.63
N ARG A 344 -0.87 -15.26 -7.15
CA ARG A 344 -1.63 -16.54 -7.03
C ARG A 344 -1.95 -16.93 -5.57
N GLN A 345 -1.15 -16.44 -4.62
CA GLN A 345 -1.32 -16.67 -3.18
C GLN A 345 -2.55 -15.94 -2.61
N GLY A 346 -3.13 -15.03 -3.38
CA GLY A 346 -4.38 -14.34 -3.06
C GLY A 346 -5.65 -15.06 -3.51
N GLU A 347 -5.53 -16.29 -4.07
CA GLU A 347 -6.71 -17.10 -4.41
C GLU A 347 -7.55 -17.42 -3.18
N GLY A 348 -8.86 -17.23 -3.28
CA GLY A 348 -9.80 -17.35 -2.17
C GLY A 348 -9.93 -16.08 -1.30
N PHE A 349 -9.24 -15.02 -1.63
CA PHE A 349 -9.28 -13.74 -0.90
C PHE A 349 -9.83 -12.60 -1.75
N ALA A 350 -10.28 -11.54 -1.05
CA ALA A 350 -10.55 -10.23 -1.65
C ALA A 350 -10.08 -9.12 -0.70
N ARG A 351 -9.67 -7.97 -1.25
CA ARG A 351 -9.27 -6.80 -0.43
C ARG A 351 -10.41 -5.80 -0.35
N LEU A 352 -10.85 -5.54 0.88
CA LEU A 352 -11.92 -4.61 1.24
C LEU A 352 -11.35 -3.32 1.83
N ASN A 353 -11.75 -2.15 1.31
CA ASN A 353 -11.42 -0.86 1.88
C ASN A 353 -12.48 -0.45 2.92
N VAL A 354 -12.07 -0.23 4.18
CA VAL A 354 -12.96 0.25 5.28
C VAL A 354 -12.79 1.73 5.61
N GLY A 355 -12.09 2.48 4.77
CA GLY A 355 -11.94 3.93 4.85
C GLY A 355 -13.18 4.70 4.38
N CYS A 356 -14.34 4.37 4.94
CA CYS A 356 -15.64 4.92 4.59
C CYS A 356 -16.50 5.14 5.85
N PRO A 357 -17.62 5.89 5.76
CA PRO A 357 -18.59 6.00 6.85
C PRO A 357 -19.06 4.62 7.32
N ARG A 358 -19.27 4.47 8.63
CA ARG A 358 -19.75 3.22 9.26
C ARG A 358 -21.05 2.69 8.63
N SER A 359 -21.97 3.58 8.23
CA SER A 359 -23.21 3.20 7.57
C SER A 359 -22.96 2.47 6.25
N VAL A 360 -22.02 2.98 5.43
CA VAL A 360 -21.63 2.35 4.16
C VAL A 360 -21.01 0.97 4.41
N LEU A 361 -20.12 0.86 5.39
CA LEU A 361 -19.51 -0.42 5.76
C LEU A 361 -20.56 -1.42 6.27
N THR A 362 -21.52 -0.97 7.09
CA THR A 362 -22.59 -1.81 7.64
C THR A 362 -23.48 -2.37 6.52
N GLU A 363 -23.85 -1.52 5.56
CA GLU A 363 -24.65 -1.92 4.40
C GLU A 363 -23.89 -2.92 3.53
N ALA A 364 -22.61 -2.65 3.24
CA ALA A 364 -21.78 -3.55 2.44
C ALA A 364 -21.62 -4.95 3.08
N LEU A 365 -21.33 -5.00 4.39
CA LEU A 365 -21.23 -6.28 5.10
C LEU A 365 -22.59 -7.02 5.18
N GLY A 366 -23.70 -6.28 5.27
CA GLY A 366 -25.04 -6.83 5.18
C GLY A 366 -25.30 -7.50 3.83
N HIS A 367 -24.94 -6.85 2.74
CA HIS A 367 -25.07 -7.40 1.40
C HIS A 367 -24.19 -8.64 1.19
N ILE A 368 -22.95 -8.65 1.70
CA ILE A 368 -22.06 -9.82 1.63
C ILE A 368 -22.70 -10.99 2.43
N ARG A 369 -23.22 -10.73 3.63
CA ARG A 369 -23.92 -11.74 4.43
C ARG A 369 -25.08 -12.37 3.65
N ASP A 370 -25.94 -11.55 3.06
CA ASP A 370 -27.14 -12.02 2.36
C ASP A 370 -26.76 -12.79 1.08
N ALA A 371 -25.71 -12.36 0.38
CA ALA A 371 -25.17 -13.08 -0.77
C ALA A 371 -24.63 -14.47 -0.36
N VAL A 372 -23.84 -14.56 0.72
CA VAL A 372 -23.33 -15.84 1.24
C VAL A 372 -24.48 -16.75 1.68
N ALA A 373 -25.47 -16.25 2.42
CA ALA A 373 -26.64 -17.02 2.84
C ALA A 373 -27.45 -17.56 1.64
N SER A 374 -27.44 -16.86 0.50
CA SER A 374 -28.11 -17.32 -0.72
C SER A 374 -27.47 -18.56 -1.36
N LEU A 375 -26.19 -18.85 -1.10
CA LEU A 375 -25.45 -19.99 -1.64
C LEU A 375 -26.01 -21.30 -1.09
N ASP A 376 -26.31 -21.37 0.20
CA ASP A 376 -26.90 -22.57 0.84
C ASP A 376 -28.28 -22.88 0.27
N CYS A 377 -29.09 -21.87 -0.06
CA CYS A 377 -30.38 -22.02 -0.70
C CYS A 377 -30.30 -22.59 -2.12
N ASP A 378 -29.30 -22.23 -2.88
CA ASP A 378 -29.10 -22.67 -4.27
C ASP A 378 -28.62 -24.15 -4.30
N CYS A 379 -27.75 -24.55 -3.37
CA CYS A 379 -27.35 -25.95 -3.19
C CYS A 379 -28.52 -26.85 -2.83
N VAL A 380 -29.45 -26.41 -1.96
CA VAL A 380 -30.65 -27.14 -1.58
C VAL A 380 -31.64 -27.29 -2.74
N LYS A 381 -31.80 -26.23 -3.57
CA LYS A 381 -32.64 -26.26 -4.76
C LYS A 381 -32.09 -27.18 -5.85
N ALA A 382 -30.76 -27.14 -6.09
CA ALA A 382 -30.13 -28.04 -7.05
C ALA A 382 -30.24 -29.50 -6.65
N ALA A 383 -30.10 -29.84 -5.37
CA ALA A 383 -30.30 -31.18 -4.83
C ALA A 383 -31.76 -31.67 -4.91
N ALA A 384 -32.73 -30.73 -4.89
CA ALA A 384 -34.15 -31.05 -5.02
C ALA A 384 -34.61 -31.28 -6.48
N GLN A 385 -33.89 -30.74 -7.46
CA GLN A 385 -34.20 -30.94 -8.89
C GLN A 385 -33.60 -32.21 -9.49
N HIS A 386 -32.71 -32.91 -8.74
CA HIS A 386 -32.10 -34.20 -9.11
C HIS A 386 -32.69 -35.40 -8.35
N LYS A 387 -33.77 -35.18 -7.62
CA LYS A 387 -34.63 -36.25 -7.05
C LYS A 387 -35.94 -36.30 -7.82
#